data_f315131ea511541f9709da5572e83c18
#
_entry.id   f315131ea511541f9709da5572e83c18
#
_cell.length_a   1.000
_cell.length_b   1.000
_cell.length_c   1.000
_cell.angle_alpha   90.00
_cell.angle_beta   90.00
_cell.angle_gamma   90.00
#
_symmetry.space_group_name_H-M   'P 1'
#
loop_
_entity.id
_entity.type
_entity.pdbx_description
1 polymer ?
#
loop_
_entity_poly.entity_id
_entity_poly.type
_entity_poly.pdbx_seq_one_letter_code
_entity_poly.pdbx_strand_id
1 'polypeptide(L)'
;STGPVHTVQPLEVRIPKGRLTAVTGVSGSGKTTLILESLVPALTAAAQGKKLPEHVRDLQAEGIRQVKLIDASPIGINIRSTVATYANVHDELRKVFARTPDAREQGRKAGDFSYNTGKLRCPVCDGTGVISLDVQFLPDVQIPCPQCRGTRYGKEAESIRYQDREGRSYSLPELMAMNVNTALQACAGLKNVCQRLGVLKDLGLGYLTLGEETPGLSGGEAQRLKLASEMGKAQSDSVFVFDEPTIGLHPLDVKTLLEVFQTLIGHGATVVVIEHDLDVIRNADYILDLGPDGGKEGGRIVAAGTLEEIRRAPESVTGKFTGGAERERSVVPGSQPGPF
;
A
#
# COMPACT_ATOMS: atom_id res chain seq x y z
N SER A 1 -17.22 -20.45 -4.19
CA SER A 1 -18.04 -20.53 -5.42
C SER A 1 -19.00 -19.36 -5.52
N THR A 2 -19.28 -18.90 -6.74
CA THR A 2 -20.20 -17.78 -7.00
C THR A 2 -21.39 -18.22 -7.84
N GLY A 3 -22.54 -17.55 -7.66
CA GLY A 3 -23.62 -17.48 -8.64
C GLY A 3 -23.27 -16.49 -9.76
N PRO A 4 -24.22 -16.23 -10.68
CA PRO A 4 -24.02 -15.25 -11.72
C PRO A 4 -23.99 -13.83 -11.10
N VAL A 5 -23.04 -13.00 -11.54
CA VAL A 5 -22.94 -11.59 -11.14
C VAL A 5 -22.37 -10.78 -12.30
N HIS A 6 -23.09 -9.76 -12.75
CA HIS A 6 -22.77 -8.99 -13.96
C HIS A 6 -22.47 -9.89 -15.17
N THR A 7 -21.24 -9.83 -15.68
CA THR A 7 -20.77 -10.70 -16.78
C THR A 7 -20.19 -12.03 -16.28
N VAL A 8 -19.89 -12.16 -14.99
CA VAL A 8 -19.30 -13.37 -14.41
C VAL A 8 -20.36 -14.46 -14.30
N GLN A 9 -20.09 -15.60 -14.94
CA GLN A 9 -20.91 -16.79 -14.87
C GLN A 9 -20.70 -17.52 -13.53
N PRO A 10 -21.62 -18.44 -13.13
CA PRO A 10 -21.39 -19.27 -11.97
C PRO A 10 -20.06 -20.03 -12.10
N LEU A 11 -19.16 -19.85 -11.12
CA LEU A 11 -17.85 -20.49 -11.17
C LEU A 11 -17.34 -20.87 -9.77
N GLU A 12 -16.42 -21.80 -9.74
CA GLU A 12 -15.63 -22.19 -8.57
C GLU A 12 -14.20 -21.78 -8.79
N VAL A 13 -13.61 -21.13 -7.78
CA VAL A 13 -12.22 -20.64 -7.81
C VAL A 13 -11.48 -21.21 -6.62
N ARG A 14 -10.25 -21.66 -6.84
CA ARG A 14 -9.31 -22.08 -5.81
C ARG A 14 -8.09 -21.18 -5.86
N ILE A 15 -7.74 -20.59 -4.72
CA ILE A 15 -6.59 -19.71 -4.58
C ILE A 15 -5.66 -20.33 -3.53
N PRO A 16 -4.41 -20.70 -3.88
CA PRO A 16 -3.47 -21.28 -2.94
C PRO A 16 -3.05 -20.26 -1.89
N LYS A 17 -3.05 -20.68 -0.62
CA LYS A 17 -2.60 -19.84 0.50
C LYS A 17 -1.08 -19.70 0.52
N GLY A 18 -0.62 -18.54 1.01
CA GLY A 18 0.81 -18.26 1.16
C GLY A 18 1.55 -18.21 -0.18
N ARG A 19 0.87 -17.83 -1.24
CA ARG A 19 1.38 -17.78 -2.62
C ARG A 19 0.95 -16.50 -3.32
N LEU A 20 1.67 -16.15 -4.40
CA LEU A 20 1.29 -15.10 -5.32
C LEU A 20 0.34 -15.67 -6.39
N THR A 21 -0.89 -15.21 -6.39
CA THR A 21 -1.88 -15.52 -7.43
C THR A 21 -2.10 -14.31 -8.31
N ALA A 22 -1.83 -14.41 -9.60
CA ALA A 22 -2.18 -13.40 -10.59
C ALA A 22 -3.55 -13.70 -11.20
N VAL A 23 -4.43 -12.72 -11.23
CA VAL A 23 -5.73 -12.75 -11.88
C VAL A 23 -5.64 -11.92 -13.14
N THR A 24 -5.68 -12.56 -14.29
CA THR A 24 -5.46 -11.96 -15.59
C THR A 24 -6.61 -12.23 -16.56
N GLY A 25 -6.50 -11.76 -17.77
CA GLY A 25 -7.50 -11.88 -18.81
C GLY A 25 -7.80 -10.55 -19.49
N VAL A 26 -8.53 -10.60 -20.61
CA VAL A 26 -8.87 -9.42 -21.40
C VAL A 26 -9.68 -8.39 -20.60
N SER A 27 -9.68 -7.14 -21.05
CA SER A 27 -10.50 -6.09 -20.43
C SER A 27 -11.99 -6.46 -20.47
N GLY A 28 -12.70 -6.25 -19.36
CA GLY A 28 -14.12 -6.60 -19.26
C GLY A 28 -14.42 -8.10 -19.09
N SER A 29 -13.42 -8.96 -18.88
CA SER A 29 -13.61 -10.39 -18.64
C SER A 29 -14.15 -10.75 -17.25
N GLY A 30 -14.35 -9.77 -16.35
CA GLY A 30 -14.93 -9.98 -15.04
C GLY A 30 -13.94 -10.11 -13.88
N LYS A 31 -12.65 -9.78 -14.07
CA LYS A 31 -11.61 -9.86 -13.01
C LYS A 31 -12.00 -9.04 -11.78
N THR A 32 -12.32 -7.76 -11.97
CA THR A 32 -12.74 -6.86 -10.90
C THR A 32 -13.97 -7.38 -10.16
N THR A 33 -14.98 -7.84 -10.88
CA THR A 33 -16.20 -8.42 -10.32
C THR A 33 -15.90 -9.67 -9.49
N LEU A 34 -15.05 -10.58 -10.01
CA LEU A 34 -14.67 -11.80 -9.30
C LEU A 34 -13.89 -11.49 -8.02
N ILE A 35 -12.94 -10.57 -8.07
CA ILE A 35 -12.05 -10.33 -6.95
C ILE A 35 -12.59 -9.23 -6.03
N LEU A 36 -12.88 -8.03 -6.55
CA LEU A 36 -13.24 -6.89 -5.70
C LEU A 36 -14.70 -6.89 -5.26
N GLU A 37 -15.61 -7.42 -6.09
CA GLU A 37 -17.04 -7.44 -5.75
C GLU A 37 -17.49 -8.78 -5.15
N SER A 38 -16.72 -9.87 -5.33
CA SER A 38 -17.08 -11.20 -4.80
C SER A 38 -16.11 -11.68 -3.71
N LEU A 39 -14.84 -11.89 -4.04
CA LEU A 39 -13.86 -12.48 -3.10
C LEU A 39 -13.61 -11.58 -1.89
N VAL A 40 -13.26 -10.31 -2.11
CA VAL A 40 -12.92 -9.37 -1.02
C VAL A 40 -14.08 -9.17 -0.06
N PRO A 41 -15.32 -8.88 -0.52
CA PRO A 41 -16.47 -8.76 0.38
C PRO A 41 -16.81 -10.07 1.11
N ALA A 42 -16.68 -11.23 0.43
CA ALA A 42 -16.95 -12.53 1.04
C ALA A 42 -15.95 -12.86 2.16
N LEU A 43 -14.65 -12.69 1.91
CA LEU A 43 -13.61 -12.89 2.93
C LEU A 43 -13.79 -11.89 4.10
N THR A 44 -14.12 -10.64 3.81
CA THR A 44 -14.37 -9.61 4.83
C THR A 44 -15.58 -9.97 5.69
N ALA A 45 -16.67 -10.43 5.07
CA ALA A 45 -17.86 -10.86 5.77
C ALA A 45 -17.58 -12.07 6.67
N ALA A 46 -16.86 -13.07 6.15
CA ALA A 46 -16.47 -14.26 6.92
C ALA A 46 -15.58 -13.90 8.12
N ALA A 47 -14.58 -13.02 7.93
CA ALA A 47 -13.71 -12.55 9.02
C ALA A 47 -14.47 -11.79 10.12
N GLN A 48 -15.59 -11.14 9.75
CA GLN A 48 -16.45 -10.40 10.69
C GLN A 48 -17.64 -11.23 11.22
N GLY A 49 -17.76 -12.51 10.83
CA GLY A 49 -18.90 -13.35 11.18
C GLY A 49 -20.24 -12.87 10.60
N LYS A 50 -20.21 -12.12 9.49
CA LYS A 50 -21.38 -11.60 8.78
C LYS A 50 -21.83 -12.54 7.66
N LYS A 51 -23.07 -12.34 7.18
CA LYS A 51 -23.60 -13.07 6.02
C LYS A 51 -22.78 -12.75 4.77
N LEU A 52 -22.49 -13.77 3.96
CA LEU A 52 -21.84 -13.63 2.67
C LEU A 52 -22.70 -12.78 1.70
N PRO A 53 -22.08 -12.13 0.70
CA PRO A 53 -22.81 -11.49 -0.40
C PRO A 53 -23.77 -12.47 -1.07
N GLU A 54 -24.92 -12.01 -1.54
CA GLU A 54 -26.00 -12.87 -2.07
C GLU A 54 -25.58 -13.76 -3.24
N HIS A 55 -24.66 -13.27 -4.08
CA HIS A 55 -24.16 -13.99 -5.23
C HIS A 55 -23.01 -14.98 -4.86
N VAL A 56 -22.49 -14.93 -3.64
CA VAL A 56 -21.47 -15.90 -3.17
C VAL A 56 -22.17 -17.07 -2.50
N ARG A 57 -22.05 -18.24 -3.10
CA ARG A 57 -22.74 -19.47 -2.66
C ARG A 57 -22.01 -20.18 -1.54
N ASP A 58 -20.69 -20.24 -1.62
CA ASP A 58 -19.83 -20.91 -0.65
C ASP A 58 -18.46 -20.26 -0.59
N LEU A 59 -17.86 -20.23 0.61
CA LEU A 59 -16.53 -19.74 0.85
C LEU A 59 -15.81 -20.62 1.87
N GLN A 60 -14.68 -21.22 1.48
CA GLN A 60 -13.76 -21.93 2.36
C GLN A 60 -12.50 -21.07 2.54
N ALA A 61 -12.35 -20.48 3.71
CA ALA A 61 -11.27 -19.53 4.01
C ALA A 61 -10.66 -19.77 5.41
N GLU A 62 -10.42 -21.06 5.73
CA GLU A 62 -9.87 -21.42 7.03
C GLU A 62 -8.54 -20.71 7.32
N GLY A 63 -8.43 -20.12 8.51
CA GLY A 63 -7.23 -19.41 8.96
C GLY A 63 -7.07 -18.00 8.39
N ILE A 64 -7.94 -17.52 7.49
CA ILE A 64 -7.93 -16.13 7.00
C ILE A 64 -8.79 -15.27 7.93
N ARG A 65 -8.19 -14.24 8.51
CA ARG A 65 -8.85 -13.31 9.44
C ARG A 65 -8.85 -11.86 8.95
N GLN A 66 -7.97 -11.53 8.02
CA GLN A 66 -7.81 -10.18 7.53
C GLN A 66 -7.75 -10.15 6.01
N VAL A 67 -8.44 -9.19 5.43
CA VAL A 67 -8.37 -8.89 3.99
C VAL A 67 -7.95 -7.44 3.83
N LYS A 68 -6.93 -7.21 3.04
CA LYS A 68 -6.33 -5.90 2.82
C LYS A 68 -6.36 -5.59 1.33
N LEU A 69 -7.27 -4.70 0.96
CA LEU A 69 -7.34 -4.19 -0.40
C LEU A 69 -6.35 -3.03 -0.56
N ILE A 70 -5.43 -3.20 -1.49
CA ILE A 70 -4.42 -2.21 -1.87
C ILE A 70 -4.74 -1.76 -3.30
N ASP A 71 -5.50 -0.73 -3.41
CA ASP A 71 -5.96 -0.12 -4.66
C ASP A 71 -5.46 1.32 -4.82
N ALA A 72 -5.64 1.89 -6.01
CA ALA A 72 -5.25 3.25 -6.34
C ALA A 72 -6.22 4.33 -5.82
N SER A 73 -7.23 3.97 -5.01
CA SER A 73 -8.14 4.95 -4.42
C SER A 73 -7.39 5.93 -3.51
N PRO A 74 -7.80 7.19 -3.45
CA PRO A 74 -7.16 8.19 -2.59
C PRO A 74 -7.10 7.76 -1.13
N ILE A 75 -6.01 8.10 -0.45
CA ILE A 75 -5.87 7.90 0.99
C ILE A 75 -6.60 9.02 1.72
N GLY A 76 -7.89 8.81 1.98
CA GLY A 76 -8.69 9.77 2.73
C GLY A 76 -8.83 11.13 2.04
N ILE A 77 -9.70 11.96 2.59
CA ILE A 77 -9.93 13.35 2.16
C ILE A 77 -9.40 14.36 3.19
N ASN A 78 -8.72 13.87 4.22
CA ASN A 78 -8.28 14.71 5.34
C ASN A 78 -6.88 15.27 5.06
N ILE A 79 -6.79 16.57 4.84
CA ILE A 79 -5.54 17.33 4.67
C ILE A 79 -4.58 17.21 5.88
N ARG A 80 -5.04 16.71 7.02
CA ARG A 80 -4.21 16.43 8.20
C ARG A 80 -3.44 15.12 8.08
N SER A 81 -3.76 14.25 7.12
CA SER A 81 -3.00 13.04 6.83
C SER A 81 -1.80 13.38 5.95
N THR A 82 -0.61 12.99 6.38
CA THR A 82 0.64 13.15 5.61
C THR A 82 1.31 11.80 5.39
N VAL A 83 2.26 11.76 4.45
CA VAL A 83 3.10 10.57 4.18
C VAL A 83 3.68 10.03 5.50
N ALA A 84 4.26 10.90 6.33
CA ALA A 84 4.85 10.49 7.61
C ALA A 84 3.84 9.95 8.62
N THR A 85 2.64 10.53 8.70
CA THR A 85 1.61 10.02 9.63
C THR A 85 1.03 8.70 9.16
N TYR A 86 0.79 8.57 7.87
CA TYR A 86 0.21 7.36 7.30
C TYR A 86 1.18 6.16 7.40
N ALA A 87 2.47 6.39 7.13
CA ALA A 87 3.52 5.38 7.29
C ALA A 87 3.98 5.18 8.74
N ASN A 88 3.35 5.82 9.72
CA ASN A 88 3.72 5.79 11.15
C ASN A 88 5.16 6.27 11.46
N VAL A 89 5.77 7.03 10.58
CA VAL A 89 7.08 7.68 10.79
C VAL A 89 6.97 8.82 11.80
N HIS A 90 5.92 9.63 11.67
CA HIS A 90 5.67 10.78 12.55
C HIS A 90 5.52 10.37 14.02
N ASP A 91 4.86 9.25 14.31
CA ASP A 91 4.70 8.76 15.68
C ASP A 91 6.03 8.33 16.31
N GLU A 92 6.92 7.73 15.53
CA GLU A 92 8.26 7.39 16.00
C GLU A 92 9.11 8.66 16.23
N LEU A 93 9.03 9.65 15.31
CA LEU A 93 9.71 10.92 15.47
C LEU A 93 9.24 11.66 16.74
N ARG A 94 7.95 11.71 17.02
CA ARG A 94 7.41 12.33 18.24
C ARG A 94 8.00 11.70 19.52
N LYS A 95 8.18 10.37 19.55
CA LYS A 95 8.81 9.67 20.67
C LYS A 95 10.28 10.04 20.82
N VAL A 96 10.98 10.24 19.70
CA VAL A 96 12.38 10.66 19.70
C VAL A 96 12.50 12.07 20.23
N PHE A 97 11.72 13.02 19.68
CA PHE A 97 11.77 14.43 20.10
C PHE A 97 11.40 14.62 21.56
N ALA A 98 10.44 13.88 22.10
CA ALA A 98 10.09 13.94 23.53
C ALA A 98 11.22 13.50 24.48
N ARG A 99 12.26 12.85 23.96
CA ARG A 99 13.43 12.41 24.73
C ARG A 99 14.64 13.34 24.64
N THR A 100 14.56 14.36 23.78
CA THR A 100 15.65 15.36 23.66
C THR A 100 15.81 16.16 24.94
N PRO A 101 17.01 16.70 25.22
CA PRO A 101 17.23 17.58 26.39
C PRO A 101 16.27 18.77 26.39
N ASP A 102 16.14 19.46 25.25
CA ASP A 102 15.28 20.65 25.12
C ASP A 102 13.81 20.34 25.45
N ALA A 103 13.30 19.18 24.98
CA ALA A 103 11.93 18.76 25.27
C ALA A 103 11.73 18.47 26.76
N ARG A 104 12.70 17.82 27.40
CA ARG A 104 12.64 17.53 28.85
C ARG A 104 12.67 18.80 29.68
N GLU A 105 13.55 19.75 29.37
CA GLU A 105 13.63 21.04 30.02
C GLU A 105 12.30 21.81 29.91
N GLN A 106 11.66 21.77 28.75
CA GLN A 106 10.37 22.41 28.52
C GLN A 106 9.16 21.54 28.97
N GLY A 107 9.38 20.38 29.58
CA GLY A 107 8.31 19.47 30.04
C GLY A 107 7.43 18.91 28.92
N ARG A 108 7.94 18.83 27.69
CA ARG A 108 7.19 18.36 26.50
C ARG A 108 7.13 16.85 26.44
N LYS A 109 5.95 16.33 26.10
CA LYS A 109 5.67 14.90 25.90
C LYS A 109 5.45 14.60 24.41
N ALA A 110 5.50 13.33 24.01
CA ALA A 110 5.28 12.91 22.62
C ALA A 110 3.95 13.40 22.01
N GLY A 111 2.91 13.54 22.83
CA GLY A 111 1.62 14.11 22.42
C GLY A 111 1.70 15.57 21.98
N ASP A 112 2.59 16.37 22.60
CA ASP A 112 2.73 17.79 22.30
C ASP A 112 3.27 18.05 20.89
N PHE A 113 4.00 17.07 20.32
CA PHE A 113 4.55 17.11 18.97
C PHE A 113 3.55 16.69 17.87
N SER A 114 2.31 16.35 18.21
CA SER A 114 1.27 16.12 17.21
C SER A 114 0.79 17.46 16.63
N TYR A 115 0.93 17.66 15.32
CA TYR A 115 0.35 18.84 14.68
C TYR A 115 -1.19 18.77 14.59
N ASN A 116 -1.80 17.62 14.88
CA ASN A 116 -3.27 17.47 14.91
C ASN A 116 -3.88 17.90 16.25
N THR A 117 -3.24 17.53 17.36
CA THR A 117 -3.80 17.70 18.72
C THR A 117 -2.80 18.26 19.73
N GLY A 118 -1.51 18.35 19.38
CA GLY A 118 -0.44 18.73 20.29
C GLY A 118 -0.35 20.24 20.52
N LYS A 119 0.36 20.61 21.57
CA LYS A 119 0.56 22.02 21.97
C LYS A 119 1.52 22.78 21.06
N LEU A 120 2.39 22.06 20.31
CA LEU A 120 3.37 22.67 19.42
C LEU A 120 2.83 22.89 18.00
N ARG A 121 1.54 22.63 17.75
CA ARG A 121 0.91 22.93 16.47
C ARG A 121 0.81 24.44 16.23
N CYS A 122 0.78 24.82 14.96
CA CYS A 122 0.60 26.21 14.59
C CYS A 122 -0.77 26.73 15.05
N PRO A 123 -0.83 27.81 15.85
CA PRO A 123 -2.10 28.34 16.37
C PRO A 123 -2.96 29.02 15.30
N VAL A 124 -2.37 29.49 14.18
CA VAL A 124 -3.10 30.19 13.12
C VAL A 124 -3.87 29.23 12.21
N CYS A 125 -3.22 28.15 11.75
CA CYS A 125 -3.88 27.16 10.91
C CYS A 125 -4.34 25.91 11.67
N ASP A 126 -4.22 25.88 12.98
CA ASP A 126 -4.54 24.74 13.84
C ASP A 126 -3.89 23.41 13.35
N GLY A 127 -2.66 23.51 12.82
CA GLY A 127 -1.89 22.37 12.33
C GLY A 127 -2.29 21.82 10.96
N THR A 128 -3.13 22.50 10.18
CA THR A 128 -3.44 22.12 8.80
C THR A 128 -2.34 22.47 7.82
N GLY A 129 -1.49 23.47 8.15
CA GLY A 129 -0.46 23.99 7.24
C GLY A 129 -0.98 25.00 6.22
N VAL A 130 -2.30 25.05 6.03
CA VAL A 130 -2.98 25.91 5.05
C VAL A 130 -4.07 26.73 5.73
N ILE A 131 -4.50 27.81 5.12
CA ILE A 131 -5.70 28.56 5.45
C ILE A 131 -6.61 28.64 4.23
N SER A 132 -7.90 28.53 4.44
CA SER A 132 -8.91 28.72 3.39
C SER A 132 -9.23 30.20 3.28
N LEU A 133 -9.20 30.74 2.05
CA LEU A 133 -9.70 32.07 1.72
C LEU A 133 -11.06 31.92 1.08
N ASP A 134 -12.08 32.45 1.74
CA ASP A 134 -13.41 32.61 1.15
C ASP A 134 -13.35 33.76 0.13
N VAL A 135 -13.40 33.40 -1.13
CA VAL A 135 -13.45 34.36 -2.26
C VAL A 135 -14.85 34.29 -2.84
N GLN A 136 -15.66 35.33 -2.66
CA GLN A 136 -17.02 35.40 -3.16
C GLN A 136 -17.11 34.92 -4.63
N PHE A 137 -18.02 33.99 -4.89
CA PHE A 137 -18.28 33.37 -6.20
C PHE A 137 -17.20 32.44 -6.77
N LEU A 138 -16.14 32.10 -6.02
CA LEU A 138 -15.14 31.10 -6.42
C LEU A 138 -15.08 29.99 -5.38
N PRO A 139 -14.61 28.77 -5.75
CA PRO A 139 -14.31 27.74 -4.77
C PRO A 139 -13.29 28.24 -3.76
N ASP A 140 -13.38 27.79 -2.50
CA ASP A 140 -12.42 28.10 -1.46
C ASP A 140 -10.98 27.86 -1.94
N VAL A 141 -10.16 28.91 -1.90
CA VAL A 141 -8.73 28.83 -2.27
C VAL A 141 -7.92 28.55 -1.02
N GLN A 142 -7.23 27.43 -1.02
CA GLN A 142 -6.29 27.08 0.05
C GLN A 142 -4.91 27.68 -0.26
N ILE A 143 -4.37 28.43 0.69
CA ILE A 143 -3.01 28.99 0.61
C ILE A 143 -2.18 28.49 1.79
N PRO A 144 -0.84 28.38 1.64
CA PRO A 144 0.04 28.07 2.77
C PRO A 144 -0.17 29.06 3.92
N CYS A 145 -0.25 28.54 5.13
CA CYS A 145 -0.40 29.39 6.33
C CYS A 145 0.74 30.40 6.42
N PRO A 146 0.46 31.71 6.53
CA PRO A 146 1.49 32.75 6.53
C PRO A 146 2.43 32.68 7.77
N GLN A 147 1.96 32.10 8.88
CA GLN A 147 2.77 31.95 10.08
C GLN A 147 3.71 30.74 10.01
N CYS A 148 3.22 29.54 9.71
CA CYS A 148 4.03 28.33 9.69
C CYS A 148 4.56 27.96 8.29
N ARG A 149 4.12 28.65 7.25
CA ARG A 149 4.53 28.42 5.85
C ARG A 149 4.40 26.93 5.41
N GLY A 150 3.33 26.28 5.87
CA GLY A 150 3.06 24.88 5.54
C GLY A 150 3.65 23.85 6.51
N THR A 151 4.53 24.24 7.45
CA THR A 151 5.18 23.28 8.37
C THR A 151 4.22 22.66 9.40
N ARG A 152 3.04 23.25 9.60
CA ARG A 152 2.01 22.82 10.56
C ARG A 152 2.35 23.09 12.02
N TYR A 153 3.55 23.53 12.33
CA TYR A 153 4.08 23.76 13.68
C TYR A 153 4.21 25.24 14.02
N GLY A 154 4.07 25.55 15.30
CA GLY A 154 4.42 26.85 15.87
C GLY A 154 5.93 27.00 16.00
N LYS A 155 6.40 28.24 16.18
CA LYS A 155 7.83 28.57 16.31
C LYS A 155 8.53 27.84 17.48
N GLU A 156 7.79 27.51 18.54
CA GLU A 156 8.32 26.75 19.67
C GLU A 156 8.86 25.37 19.27
N ALA A 157 8.28 24.74 18.26
CA ALA A 157 8.75 23.44 17.78
C ALA A 157 10.13 23.49 17.12
N GLU A 158 10.55 24.67 16.62
CA GLU A 158 11.87 24.87 16.01
C GLU A 158 13.00 24.89 17.04
N SER A 159 12.71 25.28 18.30
CA SER A 159 13.69 25.33 19.39
C SER A 159 14.04 23.96 19.96
N ILE A 160 13.23 22.95 19.73
CA ILE A 160 13.45 21.59 20.22
C ILE A 160 14.18 20.79 19.13
N ARG A 161 15.42 20.38 19.42
CA ARG A 161 16.34 19.86 18.43
C ARG A 161 16.73 18.41 18.72
N TYR A 162 16.77 17.61 17.67
CA TYR A 162 17.39 16.29 17.64
C TYR A 162 18.78 16.41 17.01
N GLN A 163 19.79 15.78 17.57
CA GLN A 163 21.12 15.71 17.01
C GLN A 163 21.36 14.32 16.41
N ASP A 164 21.85 14.28 15.16
CA ASP A 164 22.29 13.04 14.53
C ASP A 164 23.67 12.60 15.04
N ARG A 165 24.17 11.49 14.51
CA ARG A 165 25.48 10.94 14.89
C ARG A 165 26.66 11.80 14.45
N GLU A 166 26.46 12.69 13.51
CA GLU A 166 27.47 13.62 12.98
C GLU A 166 27.41 14.98 13.68
N GLY A 167 26.54 15.14 14.68
CA GLY A 167 26.35 16.38 15.42
C GLY A 167 25.48 17.42 14.71
N ARG A 168 24.87 17.10 13.55
CA ARG A 168 23.92 17.98 12.88
C ARG A 168 22.61 17.99 13.65
N SER A 169 21.99 19.14 13.73
CA SER A 169 20.83 19.39 14.56
C SER A 169 19.60 19.68 13.70
N TYR A 170 18.49 19.03 14.00
CA TYR A 170 17.24 19.15 13.26
C TYR A 170 16.05 19.34 14.20
N SER A 171 15.14 20.23 13.85
CA SER A 171 13.81 20.31 14.46
C SER A 171 12.85 19.32 13.78
N LEU A 172 11.71 19.03 14.44
CA LEU A 172 10.69 18.17 13.83
C LEU A 172 10.09 18.78 12.55
N PRO A 173 9.76 20.09 12.49
CA PRO A 173 9.35 20.74 11.24
C PRO A 173 10.35 20.57 10.10
N GLU A 174 11.66 20.71 10.37
CA GLU A 174 12.71 20.51 9.36
C GLU A 174 12.73 19.07 8.84
N LEU A 175 12.64 18.07 9.72
CA LEU A 175 12.55 16.66 9.27
C LEU A 175 11.29 16.41 8.45
N MET A 176 10.15 16.97 8.83
CA MET A 176 8.90 16.84 8.07
C MET A 176 8.96 17.50 6.69
N ALA A 177 9.81 18.49 6.49
CA ALA A 177 10.05 19.13 5.19
C ALA A 177 11.01 18.34 4.28
N MET A 178 11.68 17.30 4.80
CA MET A 178 12.60 16.48 4.01
C MET A 178 11.83 15.42 3.20
N ASN A 179 12.40 15.06 2.04
CA ASN A 179 11.97 13.84 1.38
C ASN A 179 12.48 12.60 2.15
N VAL A 180 11.87 11.44 1.85
CA VAL A 180 12.19 10.17 2.53
C VAL A 180 13.68 9.83 2.45
N ASN A 181 14.33 10.02 1.29
CA ASN A 181 15.77 9.71 1.12
C ASN A 181 16.65 10.57 2.01
N THR A 182 16.39 11.88 2.08
CA THR A 182 17.14 12.82 2.92
C THR A 182 16.87 12.56 4.41
N ALA A 183 15.59 12.33 4.77
CA ALA A 183 15.21 12.00 6.13
C ALA A 183 15.86 10.70 6.62
N LEU A 184 16.03 9.71 5.74
CA LEU A 184 16.71 8.44 6.06
C LEU A 184 18.16 8.69 6.48
N GLN A 185 18.85 9.61 5.82
CA GLN A 185 20.22 9.99 6.18
C GLN A 185 20.26 10.76 7.51
N ALA A 186 19.39 11.76 7.69
CA ALA A 186 19.30 12.55 8.91
C ALA A 186 18.93 11.69 10.14
N CYS A 187 18.15 10.65 9.96
CA CYS A 187 17.68 9.74 11.00
C CYS A 187 18.50 8.45 11.12
N ALA A 188 19.68 8.33 10.53
CA ALA A 188 20.48 7.09 10.46
C ALA A 188 20.75 6.42 11.83
N GLY A 189 20.67 7.18 12.95
CA GLY A 189 20.78 6.65 14.31
C GLY A 189 19.49 6.09 14.91
N LEU A 190 18.34 6.28 14.26
CA LEU A 190 17.02 6.01 14.79
C LEU A 190 16.42 4.74 14.16
N LYS A 191 16.72 3.57 14.73
CA LYS A 191 16.38 2.25 14.16
C LYS A 191 14.92 2.16 13.68
N ASN A 192 13.94 2.51 14.51
CA ASN A 192 12.53 2.38 14.16
C ASN A 192 12.11 3.35 13.03
N VAL A 193 12.64 4.56 13.05
CA VAL A 193 12.41 5.56 12.00
C VAL A 193 13.02 5.07 10.68
N CYS A 194 14.29 4.64 10.69
CA CYS A 194 14.98 4.13 9.51
C CYS A 194 14.30 2.91 8.92
N GLN A 195 13.77 2.01 9.74
CA GLN A 195 13.03 0.84 9.26
C GLN A 195 11.79 1.27 8.45
N ARG A 196 11.01 2.22 8.94
CA ARG A 196 9.82 2.72 8.25
C ARG A 196 10.16 3.53 6.99
N LEU A 197 11.17 4.40 7.08
CA LEU A 197 11.65 5.17 5.92
C LEU A 197 12.25 4.25 4.85
N GLY A 198 12.95 3.18 5.26
CA GLY A 198 13.47 2.16 4.35
C GLY A 198 12.38 1.50 3.52
N VAL A 199 11.28 1.09 4.16
CA VAL A 199 10.11 0.53 3.46
C VAL A 199 9.55 1.52 2.42
N LEU A 200 9.42 2.80 2.76
CA LEU A 200 8.96 3.82 1.80
C LEU A 200 9.93 3.95 0.61
N LYS A 201 11.23 3.97 0.88
CA LYS A 201 12.27 4.02 -0.16
C LYS A 201 12.21 2.79 -1.06
N ASP A 202 12.12 1.59 -0.47
CA ASP A 202 12.08 0.31 -1.21
C ASP A 202 10.83 0.19 -2.08
N LEU A 203 9.75 0.88 -1.73
CA LEU A 203 8.53 1.00 -2.53
C LEU A 203 8.61 2.14 -3.59
N GLY A 204 9.79 2.73 -3.84
CA GLY A 204 9.94 3.79 -4.81
C GLY A 204 9.36 5.15 -4.38
N LEU A 205 9.06 5.34 -3.09
CA LEU A 205 8.51 6.59 -2.53
C LEU A 205 9.59 7.49 -1.91
N GLY A 206 10.86 7.26 -2.25
CA GLY A 206 12.00 7.97 -1.69
C GLY A 206 12.02 9.49 -1.92
N TYR A 207 11.35 9.94 -2.96
CA TYR A 207 11.24 11.35 -3.34
C TYR A 207 10.11 12.11 -2.62
N LEU A 208 9.11 11.42 -2.07
CA LEU A 208 8.00 12.07 -1.36
C LEU A 208 8.47 12.79 -0.11
N THR A 209 7.90 13.95 0.14
CA THR A 209 8.15 14.72 1.35
C THR A 209 7.37 14.15 2.52
N LEU A 210 7.99 14.04 3.70
CA LEU A 210 7.33 13.47 4.89
C LEU A 210 6.06 14.23 5.28
N GLY A 211 6.06 15.55 5.14
CA GLY A 211 4.91 16.42 5.41
C GLY A 211 3.90 16.53 4.27
N GLU A 212 4.13 15.88 3.14
CA GLU A 212 3.24 15.91 1.98
C GLU A 212 1.87 15.30 2.30
N GLU A 213 0.81 15.97 1.85
CA GLU A 213 -0.57 15.58 2.12
C GLU A 213 -0.99 14.36 1.31
N THR A 214 -1.58 13.36 1.98
CA THR A 214 -1.98 12.12 1.30
C THR A 214 -3.08 12.28 0.25
N PRO A 215 -4.03 13.23 0.34
CA PRO A 215 -5.01 13.44 -0.72
C PRO A 215 -4.44 13.93 -2.05
N GLY A 216 -3.24 14.54 -2.03
CA GLY A 216 -2.55 15.04 -3.23
C GLY A 216 -1.74 13.99 -3.98
N LEU A 217 -1.60 12.79 -3.42
CA LEU A 217 -0.82 11.72 -4.02
C LEU A 217 -1.50 11.13 -5.26
N SER A 218 -0.70 10.75 -6.25
CA SER A 218 -1.18 9.95 -7.38
C SER A 218 -1.72 8.59 -6.91
N GLY A 219 -2.56 7.95 -7.74
CA GLY A 219 -3.12 6.63 -7.40
C GLY A 219 -2.06 5.59 -7.07
N GLY A 220 -0.97 5.54 -7.85
CA GLY A 220 0.14 4.62 -7.61
C GLY A 220 0.92 4.93 -6.31
N GLU A 221 1.15 6.20 -5.98
CA GLU A 221 1.76 6.62 -4.72
C GLU A 221 0.88 6.25 -3.52
N ALA A 222 -0.43 6.53 -3.61
CA ALA A 222 -1.40 6.17 -2.59
C ALA A 222 -1.41 4.65 -2.35
N GLN A 223 -1.42 3.86 -3.41
CA GLN A 223 -1.39 2.40 -3.33
C GLN A 223 -0.12 1.90 -2.63
N ARG A 224 1.06 2.37 -3.04
CA ARG A 224 2.33 2.00 -2.40
C ARG A 224 2.43 2.47 -0.95
N LEU A 225 1.87 3.65 -0.63
CA LEU A 225 1.84 4.13 0.74
C LEU A 225 0.90 3.30 1.63
N LYS A 226 -0.25 2.83 1.10
CA LYS A 226 -1.11 1.85 1.78
C LYS A 226 -0.35 0.58 2.11
N LEU A 227 0.40 0.06 1.13
CA LEU A 227 1.24 -1.11 1.33
C LEU A 227 2.31 -0.89 2.40
N ALA A 228 3.01 0.25 2.36
CA ALA A 228 4.02 0.61 3.37
C ALA A 228 3.46 0.58 4.80
N SER A 229 2.22 1.03 5.00
CA SER A 229 1.57 1.06 6.31
C SER A 229 1.29 -0.34 6.88
N GLU A 230 1.21 -1.35 6.01
CA GLU A 230 0.95 -2.74 6.38
C GLU A 230 2.23 -3.57 6.58
N MET A 231 3.36 -3.11 6.05
CA MET A 231 4.64 -3.80 6.21
C MET A 231 5.07 -3.86 7.68
N GLY A 232 5.66 -4.99 8.08
CA GLY A 232 6.15 -5.20 9.45
C GLY A 232 5.11 -5.67 10.46
N LYS A 233 3.86 -5.91 10.05
CA LYS A 233 2.83 -6.58 10.86
C LYS A 233 2.87 -8.10 10.63
N ALA A 234 2.30 -8.89 11.54
CA ALA A 234 2.07 -10.33 11.31
C ALA A 234 1.08 -10.52 10.16
N GLN A 235 1.36 -11.43 9.23
CA GLN A 235 0.64 -11.53 7.96
C GLN A 235 0.05 -12.92 7.69
N SER A 236 0.34 -13.92 8.53
CA SER A 236 0.00 -15.33 8.28
C SER A 236 -1.49 -15.64 8.14
N ASP A 237 -2.35 -14.74 8.63
CA ASP A 237 -3.81 -14.82 8.53
C ASP A 237 -4.40 -13.78 7.57
N SER A 238 -3.56 -13.16 6.74
CA SER A 238 -3.93 -12.03 5.89
C SER A 238 -3.93 -12.41 4.41
N VAL A 239 -4.95 -11.91 3.69
CA VAL A 239 -4.98 -11.89 2.23
C VAL A 239 -4.80 -10.43 1.78
N PHE A 240 -3.75 -10.19 1.00
CA PHE A 240 -3.54 -8.92 0.31
C PHE A 240 -4.09 -9.01 -1.10
N VAL A 241 -4.93 -8.08 -1.46
CA VAL A 241 -5.50 -7.97 -2.81
C VAL A 241 -5.01 -6.66 -3.41
N PHE A 242 -4.37 -6.75 -4.58
CA PHE A 242 -3.87 -5.61 -5.33
C PHE A 242 -4.65 -5.47 -6.63
N ASP A 243 -5.07 -4.24 -6.93
CA ASP A 243 -5.75 -3.90 -8.17
C ASP A 243 -4.81 -3.10 -9.06
N GLU A 244 -4.31 -3.74 -10.11
CA GLU A 244 -3.41 -3.19 -11.12
C GLU A 244 -2.23 -2.35 -10.55
N PRO A 245 -1.43 -2.92 -9.63
CA PRO A 245 -0.40 -2.18 -8.90
C PRO A 245 0.79 -1.72 -9.76
N THR A 246 0.91 -2.19 -11.01
CA THR A 246 1.99 -1.78 -11.92
C THR A 246 1.65 -0.53 -12.74
N ILE A 247 0.40 -0.04 -12.68
CA ILE A 247 0.02 1.16 -13.44
C ILE A 247 0.93 2.34 -13.10
N GLY A 248 1.56 2.90 -14.13
CA GLY A 248 2.45 4.06 -14.01
C GLY A 248 3.81 3.76 -13.39
N LEU A 249 4.18 2.49 -13.18
CA LEU A 249 5.49 2.09 -12.73
C LEU A 249 6.49 1.96 -13.90
N HIS A 250 7.74 2.35 -13.62
CA HIS A 250 8.85 1.97 -14.49
C HIS A 250 9.17 0.48 -14.31
N PRO A 251 9.68 -0.25 -15.32
CA PRO A 251 10.02 -1.67 -15.21
C PRO A 251 10.92 -2.03 -14.01
N LEU A 252 11.84 -1.15 -13.62
CA LEU A 252 12.67 -1.36 -12.41
C LEU A 252 11.84 -1.34 -11.11
N ASP A 253 10.78 -0.53 -11.07
CA ASP A 253 9.90 -0.46 -9.90
C ASP A 253 8.99 -1.69 -9.82
N VAL A 254 8.64 -2.30 -10.95
CA VAL A 254 7.90 -3.58 -10.99
C VAL A 254 8.70 -4.69 -10.30
N LYS A 255 10.03 -4.73 -10.53
CA LYS A 255 10.91 -5.69 -9.84
C LYS A 255 10.87 -5.50 -8.32
N THR A 256 10.97 -4.25 -7.86
CA THR A 256 10.87 -3.92 -6.43
C THR A 256 9.51 -4.33 -5.84
N LEU A 257 8.42 -4.11 -6.59
CA LEU A 257 7.08 -4.55 -6.17
C LEU A 257 6.99 -6.08 -6.03
N LEU A 258 7.61 -6.84 -6.94
CA LEU A 258 7.70 -8.29 -6.85
C LEU A 258 8.48 -8.74 -5.60
N GLU A 259 9.58 -8.08 -5.26
CA GLU A 259 10.34 -8.34 -4.02
C GLU A 259 9.49 -8.09 -2.76
N VAL A 260 8.65 -7.07 -2.79
CA VAL A 260 7.69 -6.80 -1.70
C VAL A 260 6.63 -7.89 -1.60
N PHE A 261 6.09 -8.38 -2.72
CA PHE A 261 5.15 -9.52 -2.69
C PHE A 261 5.81 -10.76 -2.09
N GLN A 262 7.05 -11.06 -2.47
CA GLN A 262 7.80 -12.18 -1.89
C GLN A 262 8.04 -11.99 -0.39
N THR A 263 8.30 -10.77 0.05
CA THR A 263 8.43 -10.45 1.48
C THR A 263 7.14 -10.69 2.25
N LEU A 264 5.98 -10.27 1.72
CA LEU A 264 4.67 -10.56 2.33
C LEU A 264 4.41 -12.06 2.42
N ILE A 265 4.69 -12.80 1.36
CA ILE A 265 4.52 -14.26 1.30
C ILE A 265 5.49 -14.94 2.28
N GLY A 266 6.73 -14.48 2.38
CA GLY A 266 7.70 -14.95 3.36
C GLY A 266 7.25 -14.77 4.82
N HIS A 267 6.39 -13.80 5.09
CA HIS A 267 5.71 -13.61 6.38
C HIS A 267 4.37 -14.35 6.50
N GLY A 268 4.05 -15.23 5.56
CA GLY A 268 2.87 -16.09 5.56
C GLY A 268 1.62 -15.51 4.93
N ALA A 269 1.67 -14.32 4.32
CA ALA A 269 0.53 -13.72 3.63
C ALA A 269 0.17 -14.48 2.36
N THR A 270 -1.11 -14.42 1.99
CA THR A 270 -1.59 -14.77 0.65
C THR A 270 -1.69 -13.48 -0.16
N VAL A 271 -1.16 -13.47 -1.38
CA VAL A 271 -1.17 -12.30 -2.27
C VAL A 271 -1.97 -12.61 -3.53
N VAL A 272 -2.98 -11.79 -3.80
CA VAL A 272 -3.81 -11.87 -5.02
C VAL A 272 -3.66 -10.55 -5.77
N VAL A 273 -3.27 -10.61 -7.04
CA VAL A 273 -3.01 -9.42 -7.85
C VAL A 273 -3.85 -9.47 -9.12
N ILE A 274 -4.69 -8.48 -9.35
CA ILE A 274 -5.32 -8.27 -10.67
C ILE A 274 -4.28 -7.57 -11.53
N GLU A 275 -3.81 -8.19 -12.60
CA GLU A 275 -2.72 -7.64 -13.39
C GLU A 275 -2.75 -8.05 -14.87
N HIS A 276 -2.12 -7.17 -15.67
CA HIS A 276 -1.85 -7.37 -17.10
C HIS A 276 -0.36 -7.37 -17.40
N ASP A 277 0.47 -6.91 -16.47
CA ASP A 277 1.92 -6.87 -16.61
C ASP A 277 2.48 -8.29 -16.68
N LEU A 278 3.25 -8.56 -17.75
CA LEU A 278 3.77 -9.90 -18.02
C LEU A 278 4.85 -10.32 -17.02
N ASP A 279 5.58 -9.39 -16.42
CA ASP A 279 6.61 -9.73 -15.44
C ASP A 279 5.96 -10.17 -14.13
N VAL A 280 4.87 -9.52 -13.70
CA VAL A 280 4.07 -9.99 -12.56
C VAL A 280 3.47 -11.36 -12.83
N ILE A 281 2.84 -11.55 -13.99
CA ILE A 281 2.20 -12.82 -14.38
C ILE A 281 3.23 -13.96 -14.43
N ARG A 282 4.42 -13.73 -14.99
CA ARG A 282 5.50 -14.73 -15.08
C ARG A 282 6.08 -15.12 -13.72
N ASN A 283 6.02 -14.23 -12.74
CA ASN A 283 6.50 -14.46 -11.38
C ASN A 283 5.44 -14.99 -10.42
N ALA A 284 4.18 -15.08 -10.86
CA ALA A 284 3.10 -15.65 -10.06
C ALA A 284 3.28 -17.18 -9.85
N ASP A 285 2.96 -17.66 -8.65
CA ASP A 285 2.93 -19.10 -8.35
C ASP A 285 1.70 -19.76 -8.96
N TYR A 286 0.62 -19.02 -9.04
CA TYR A 286 -0.66 -19.48 -9.59
C TYR A 286 -1.31 -18.37 -10.41
N ILE A 287 -1.98 -18.72 -11.49
CA ILE A 287 -2.61 -17.78 -12.40
C ILE A 287 -4.05 -18.19 -12.62
N LEU A 288 -4.95 -17.22 -12.54
CA LEU A 288 -6.36 -17.34 -12.93
C LEU A 288 -6.55 -16.47 -14.18
N ASP A 289 -6.79 -17.11 -15.32
CA ASP A 289 -7.03 -16.40 -16.58
C ASP A 289 -8.52 -16.39 -16.92
N LEU A 290 -9.11 -15.19 -16.96
CA LEU A 290 -10.52 -14.96 -17.23
C LEU A 290 -10.72 -14.56 -18.70
N GLY A 291 -11.74 -15.13 -19.32
CA GLY A 291 -12.05 -14.86 -20.71
C GLY A 291 -13.28 -15.64 -21.19
N PRO A 292 -13.26 -16.05 -22.49
CA PRO A 292 -12.20 -15.81 -23.49
C PRO A 292 -12.13 -14.37 -23.99
N ASP A 293 -13.23 -13.61 -23.85
CA ASP A 293 -13.38 -12.23 -24.31
C ASP A 293 -14.02 -11.35 -23.23
N GLY A 294 -14.28 -10.09 -23.53
CA GLY A 294 -14.98 -9.15 -22.64
C GLY A 294 -16.50 -9.22 -22.78
N GLY A 295 -17.22 -8.61 -21.82
CA GLY A 295 -18.67 -8.52 -21.87
C GLY A 295 -19.41 -9.86 -21.76
N LYS A 296 -20.41 -10.08 -22.61
CA LYS A 296 -21.28 -11.30 -22.54
C LYS A 296 -20.56 -12.62 -22.82
N GLU A 297 -19.49 -12.58 -23.57
CA GLU A 297 -18.67 -13.76 -23.91
C GLU A 297 -17.59 -14.04 -22.86
N GLY A 298 -17.41 -13.13 -21.90
CA GLY A 298 -16.46 -13.25 -20.78
C GLY A 298 -17.02 -13.96 -19.56
N GLY A 299 -16.43 -13.69 -18.42
CA GLY A 299 -16.92 -14.13 -17.12
C GLY A 299 -16.71 -15.60 -16.80
N ARG A 300 -15.79 -16.29 -17.51
CA ARG A 300 -15.39 -17.66 -17.26
C ARG A 300 -13.89 -17.75 -16.98
N ILE A 301 -13.49 -18.77 -16.24
CA ILE A 301 -12.07 -19.14 -16.12
C ILE A 301 -11.74 -19.99 -17.35
N VAL A 302 -10.87 -19.47 -18.21
CA VAL A 302 -10.40 -20.18 -19.40
C VAL A 302 -9.18 -21.05 -19.11
N ALA A 303 -8.38 -20.64 -18.11
CA ALA A 303 -7.27 -21.43 -17.60
C ALA A 303 -6.98 -21.08 -16.14
N ALA A 304 -6.53 -22.04 -15.36
CA ALA A 304 -6.08 -21.85 -13.99
C ALA A 304 -4.94 -22.82 -13.68
N GLY A 305 -3.88 -22.34 -13.05
CA GLY A 305 -2.72 -23.15 -12.71
C GLY A 305 -1.40 -22.38 -12.73
N THR A 306 -0.31 -23.10 -12.89
CA THR A 306 1.05 -22.56 -13.05
C THR A 306 1.21 -21.91 -14.42
N LEU A 307 2.27 -21.11 -14.58
CA LEU A 307 2.58 -20.48 -15.87
C LEU A 307 2.66 -21.49 -17.02
N GLU A 308 3.19 -22.70 -16.77
CA GLU A 308 3.29 -23.74 -17.79
C GLU A 308 1.93 -24.28 -18.19
N GLU A 309 1.00 -24.47 -17.26
CA GLU A 309 -0.37 -24.91 -17.53
C GLU A 309 -1.13 -23.83 -18.32
N ILE A 310 -0.97 -22.55 -17.95
CA ILE A 310 -1.56 -21.44 -18.70
C ILE A 310 -1.04 -21.37 -20.14
N ARG A 311 0.26 -21.58 -20.36
CA ARG A 311 0.86 -21.62 -21.72
C ARG A 311 0.33 -22.74 -22.59
N ARG A 312 -0.08 -23.86 -21.99
CA ARG A 312 -0.63 -25.02 -22.69
C ARG A 312 -2.13 -24.90 -22.97
N ALA A 313 -2.81 -23.95 -22.32
CA ALA A 313 -4.25 -23.77 -22.48
C ALA A 313 -4.54 -23.04 -23.81
N PRO A 314 -5.22 -23.66 -24.77
CA PRO A 314 -5.40 -23.08 -26.11
C PRO A 314 -6.31 -21.84 -26.12
N GLU A 315 -7.22 -21.74 -25.16
CA GLU A 315 -8.15 -20.61 -25.01
C GLU A 315 -7.53 -19.42 -24.25
N SER A 316 -6.39 -19.63 -23.59
CA SER A 316 -5.71 -18.58 -22.84
C SER A 316 -5.02 -17.58 -23.76
N VAL A 317 -5.53 -16.35 -23.78
CA VAL A 317 -4.85 -15.23 -24.44
C VAL A 317 -3.53 -14.92 -23.72
N THR A 318 -3.55 -14.88 -22.41
CA THR A 318 -2.38 -14.64 -21.56
C THR A 318 -1.27 -15.66 -21.83
N GLY A 319 -1.62 -16.94 -21.98
CA GLY A 319 -0.67 -18.01 -22.29
C GLY A 319 0.14 -17.75 -23.56
N LYS A 320 -0.52 -17.23 -24.60
CA LYS A 320 0.12 -16.92 -25.89
C LYS A 320 1.19 -15.82 -25.80
N PHE A 321 1.00 -14.85 -24.91
CA PHE A 321 1.92 -13.71 -24.74
C PHE A 321 3.00 -13.95 -23.69
N THR A 322 2.90 -14.95 -22.85
CA THR A 322 3.91 -15.27 -21.82
C THR A 322 5.07 -16.11 -22.33
N GLY A 323 5.03 -16.60 -23.59
CA GLY A 323 6.10 -17.36 -24.23
C GLY A 323 7.25 -16.43 -24.65
N GLY A 324 8.46 -16.57 -24.08
CA GLY A 324 9.64 -15.88 -24.64
C GLY A 324 10.67 -15.29 -23.67
N ALA A 325 10.56 -15.46 -22.34
CA ALA A 325 11.66 -15.18 -21.42
C ALA A 325 11.65 -16.17 -20.26
N GLU A 326 12.81 -16.77 -19.97
CA GLU A 326 12.99 -17.64 -18.82
C GLU A 326 12.90 -16.84 -17.50
N ARG A 327 12.39 -17.49 -16.44
CA ARG A 327 12.35 -16.95 -15.08
C ARG A 327 13.77 -16.59 -14.61
N GLU A 328 14.05 -15.36 -14.32
CA GLU A 328 15.10 -15.00 -13.35
C GLU A 328 14.58 -15.30 -11.94
N ARG A 329 14.72 -16.53 -11.50
CA ARG A 329 14.55 -16.86 -10.09
C ARG A 329 15.70 -16.26 -9.30
N SER A 330 15.45 -15.20 -8.55
CA SER A 330 16.28 -14.90 -7.39
C SER A 330 16.03 -15.99 -6.34
N VAL A 331 16.93 -16.96 -6.29
CA VAL A 331 16.91 -18.05 -5.31
C VAL A 331 17.18 -17.42 -3.94
N VAL A 332 16.14 -17.31 -3.11
CA VAL A 332 16.33 -17.17 -1.67
C VAL A 332 16.58 -18.59 -1.14
N PRO A 333 17.77 -18.89 -0.56
CA PRO A 333 18.06 -20.23 -0.02
C PRO A 333 17.19 -20.44 1.23
N GLY A 334 16.33 -21.43 1.25
CA GLY A 334 15.77 -21.93 2.48
C GLY A 334 14.31 -22.39 2.55
N SER A 335 13.57 -22.54 1.46
CA SER A 335 12.24 -23.15 1.54
C SER A 335 12.13 -24.37 0.62
N GLN A 336 12.19 -25.55 1.23
CA GLN A 336 11.79 -26.79 0.55
C GLN A 336 10.27 -26.78 0.31
N PRO A 337 9.79 -27.21 -0.87
CA PRO A 337 8.36 -27.33 -1.13
C PRO A 337 7.79 -28.50 -0.34
N GLY A 338 6.77 -28.23 0.48
CA GLY A 338 5.91 -29.29 1.03
C GLY A 338 5.02 -29.85 -0.08
N PRO A 339 4.52 -31.09 0.05
CA PRO A 339 3.71 -31.76 -0.98
C PRO A 339 2.36 -31.07 -1.16
N PHE A 340 1.85 -31.14 -2.37
CA PHE A 340 0.55 -30.63 -2.84
C PHE A 340 -0.62 -31.25 -2.11
#